data_09f02cbec84c8a7eccd0a5e55a7eeec8
#
_entry.id   09f02cbec84c8a7eccd0a5e55a7eeec8
#
_cell.length_a   1.000
_cell.length_b   1.000
_cell.length_c   1.000
_cell.angle_alpha   90.00
_cell.angle_beta   90.00
_cell.angle_gamma   90.00
#
_symmetry.space_group_name_H-M   'P 1'
#
loop_
_entity.id
_entity.type
_entity.pdbx_description
1 polymer ?
#
loop_
_entity_poly.entity_id
_entity_poly.type
_entity_poly.pdbx_seq_one_letter_code
_entity_poly.pdbx_strand_id
1 'polypeptide(L)'
;MKNQALANIVSRETGVTLDTLARPRKDKLVKTIGDLYDFKLNVITGKIELNGKPISGNFLRTFYLELAERNNLDVKETNAANVAILLSERNRYNPVEHYLNECNDPLPKEVWDNIAFHIFNSKSPQHSVHFQRQMIAAVARTYGQPCKVDTALILQTDAQGVGKETQWETLGGEWYCSSLGSIGGNNHKDSLITLHSAWFHNWGEIDRIFGMQSSENIKHFMSEQRDNFRYPHERTNSLKDRKCILVGTTNKRNFINDPTGNRRFPIISTNRINPEWVLEHRDQIFASAKNDYLDGVRWWYDKKEIIELNNDAMGYAAHDPLLEEMEDKLENYPKDQICIKVVVDLLNPDLYADDLKNKNTDSRYTKAIATRLQQLGWIKGETRSRFTMPDGSKTEKTSIYTRPPQIATNTAPE
;
A
#
# COMPACT_ATOMS: atom_id res chain seq x y z
N MET A 1 56.08 -15.30 17.45
CA MET A 1 57.44 -15.33 16.85
C MET A 1 57.46 -15.56 15.34
N LYS A 2 56.68 -16.46 14.75
CA LYS A 2 56.65 -16.68 13.27
C LYS A 2 56.16 -15.46 12.47
N ASN A 3 55.18 -14.71 12.94
CA ASN A 3 54.67 -13.52 12.23
C ASN A 3 55.64 -12.32 12.24
N GLN A 4 56.49 -12.23 13.26
CA GLN A 4 57.50 -11.16 13.36
C GLN A 4 58.70 -11.42 12.41
N ALA A 5 59.04 -12.71 12.19
CA ALA A 5 60.09 -13.09 11.26
C ALA A 5 59.68 -12.86 9.78
N LEU A 6 58.41 -13.15 9.44
CA LEU A 6 57.86 -12.86 8.11
C LEU A 6 57.76 -11.35 7.83
N ALA A 7 57.37 -10.56 8.83
CA ALA A 7 57.29 -9.10 8.75
C ALA A 7 58.66 -8.47 8.49
N ASN A 8 59.72 -9.02 9.11
CA ASN A 8 61.11 -8.56 8.91
C ASN A 8 61.70 -8.95 7.56
N ILE A 9 61.26 -10.08 6.96
CA ILE A 9 61.70 -10.51 5.62
C ILE A 9 61.05 -9.63 4.54
N VAL A 10 59.78 -9.37 4.63
CA VAL A 10 59.03 -8.50 3.69
C VAL A 10 59.55 -7.06 3.75
N SER A 11 59.85 -6.55 4.94
CA SER A 11 60.44 -5.22 5.09
C SER A 11 61.85 -5.05 4.48
N ARG A 12 62.62 -6.11 4.44
CA ARG A 12 63.94 -6.09 3.78
C ARG A 12 63.91 -6.12 2.30
N GLU A 13 62.92 -6.79 1.70
CA GLU A 13 62.82 -6.94 0.24
C GLU A 13 62.08 -5.81 -0.45
N THR A 14 61.08 -5.16 0.24
CA THR A 14 60.23 -4.15 -0.38
C THR A 14 60.49 -2.73 0.12
N GLY A 15 61.32 -2.53 1.15
CA GLY A 15 61.54 -1.22 1.79
C GLY A 15 60.32 -0.66 2.52
N VAL A 16 59.24 -1.40 2.56
CA VAL A 16 57.97 -1.03 3.26
C VAL A 16 57.99 -1.66 4.65
N THR A 17 58.20 -0.90 5.66
CA THR A 17 58.02 -1.35 7.06
C THR A 17 56.52 -1.45 7.33
N LEU A 18 56.06 -2.57 7.88
CA LEU A 18 54.69 -2.79 8.35
C LEU A 18 54.22 -1.74 9.38
N ASP A 19 55.10 -0.92 9.92
CA ASP A 19 54.81 0.22 10.80
C ASP A 19 54.27 1.44 10.06
N THR A 20 54.25 1.45 8.71
CA THR A 20 53.73 2.58 7.92
C THR A 20 52.22 2.50 7.63
N LEU A 21 51.57 1.38 7.92
CA LEU A 21 50.11 1.31 7.94
C LEU A 21 49.56 1.90 9.20
N ALA A 22 49.29 3.20 9.20
CA ALA A 22 48.70 3.88 10.32
C ALA A 22 47.33 3.25 10.68
N ARG A 23 47.24 2.63 11.87
CA ARG A 23 45.91 2.31 12.46
C ARG A 23 45.35 3.57 13.09
N PRO A 24 44.47 4.29 12.40
CA PRO A 24 43.91 5.52 12.93
C PRO A 24 43.07 5.19 14.16
N ARG A 25 43.11 6.07 15.19
CA ARG A 25 42.15 6.03 16.29
C ARG A 25 40.72 6.08 15.68
N LYS A 26 39.76 5.42 16.35
CA LYS A 26 38.39 5.28 15.81
C LYS A 26 37.72 6.59 15.43
N ASP A 27 37.99 7.66 16.19
CA ASP A 27 37.51 9.02 15.90
C ASP A 27 38.14 9.61 14.63
N LYS A 28 39.41 9.40 14.40
CA LYS A 28 40.09 9.80 13.16
C LYS A 28 39.66 8.97 11.98
N LEU A 29 39.38 7.67 12.17
CA LEU A 29 38.92 6.78 11.11
C LEU A 29 37.61 7.25 10.49
N VAL A 30 36.60 7.63 11.31
CA VAL A 30 35.32 8.14 10.85
C VAL A 30 35.52 9.40 10.02
N LYS A 31 36.38 10.33 10.49
CA LYS A 31 36.68 11.55 9.74
C LYS A 31 37.37 11.25 8.42
N THR A 32 38.43 10.42 8.44
CA THR A 32 39.22 10.09 7.24
C THR A 32 38.35 9.42 6.17
N ILE A 33 37.51 8.44 6.55
CA ILE A 33 36.60 7.80 5.58
C ILE A 33 35.53 8.79 5.09
N GLY A 34 34.99 9.65 5.96
CA GLY A 34 34.00 10.66 5.58
C GLY A 34 34.54 11.73 4.64
N ASP A 35 35.84 12.06 4.75
CA ASP A 35 36.52 13.00 3.84
C ASP A 35 36.79 12.36 2.44
N LEU A 36 36.87 11.02 2.37
CA LEU A 36 37.19 10.29 1.14
C LEU A 36 35.95 9.75 0.40
N TYR A 37 34.89 9.46 1.12
CA TYR A 37 33.73 8.73 0.59
C TYR A 37 32.40 9.38 1.05
N ASP A 38 31.55 9.75 0.10
CA ASP A 38 30.22 10.33 0.37
C ASP A 38 29.16 9.20 0.53
N PHE A 39 29.08 8.66 1.76
CA PHE A 39 28.05 7.69 2.13
C PHE A 39 26.76 8.40 2.52
N LYS A 40 25.63 8.02 1.90
CA LYS A 40 24.28 8.49 2.22
C LYS A 40 23.33 7.34 2.43
N LEU A 41 22.31 7.54 3.26
CA LEU A 41 21.17 6.63 3.37
C LEU A 41 19.96 7.22 2.65
N ASN A 42 19.56 6.59 1.56
CA ASN A 42 18.33 6.91 0.86
C ASN A 42 17.14 6.38 1.69
N VAL A 43 16.33 7.28 2.25
CA VAL A 43 15.24 6.90 3.16
C VAL A 43 14.02 6.31 2.44
N ILE A 44 13.91 6.46 1.11
CA ILE A 44 12.85 5.82 0.31
C ILE A 44 13.19 4.34 0.09
N THR A 45 14.43 4.03 -0.33
CA THR A 45 14.82 2.66 -0.65
C THR A 45 15.40 1.89 0.53
N GLY A 46 15.78 2.60 1.61
CA GLY A 46 16.51 2.03 2.75
C GLY A 46 17.91 1.53 2.38
N LYS A 47 18.44 1.92 1.23
CA LYS A 47 19.76 1.50 0.76
C LYS A 47 20.81 2.53 1.10
N ILE A 48 21.99 2.03 1.45
CA ILE A 48 23.18 2.87 1.55
C ILE A 48 23.68 3.15 0.14
N GLU A 49 24.03 4.39 -0.11
CA GLU A 49 24.57 4.85 -1.39
C GLU A 49 25.96 5.42 -1.19
N LEU A 50 26.80 5.23 -2.20
CA LEU A 50 28.12 5.83 -2.30
C LEU A 50 28.17 6.66 -3.59
N ASN A 51 28.42 7.95 -3.45
CA ASN A 51 28.43 8.90 -4.58
C ASN A 51 27.13 8.81 -5.41
N GLY A 52 25.98 8.71 -4.76
CA GLY A 52 24.66 8.65 -5.38
C GLY A 52 24.28 7.30 -6.01
N LYS A 53 25.09 6.24 -5.82
CA LYS A 53 24.79 4.89 -6.32
C LYS A 53 24.60 3.89 -5.20
N PRO A 54 23.52 3.08 -5.22
CA PRO A 54 23.28 2.06 -4.20
C PRO A 54 24.44 1.05 -4.15
N ILE A 55 24.93 0.77 -2.95
CA ILE A 55 25.95 -0.26 -2.71
C ILE A 55 25.32 -1.59 -2.31
N SER A 56 25.98 -2.69 -2.66
CA SER A 56 25.56 -4.03 -2.26
C SER A 56 26.06 -4.39 -0.85
N GLY A 57 25.44 -5.39 -0.23
CA GLY A 57 25.96 -5.97 1.00
C GLY A 57 27.37 -6.54 0.86
N ASN A 58 27.73 -7.04 -0.34
CA ASN A 58 29.09 -7.53 -0.63
C ASN A 58 30.10 -6.38 -0.63
N PHE A 59 29.74 -5.19 -1.13
CA PHE A 59 30.61 -4.03 -1.06
C PHE A 59 30.99 -3.70 0.40
N LEU A 60 30.02 -3.67 1.31
CA LEU A 60 30.29 -3.41 2.74
C LEU A 60 31.26 -4.42 3.34
N ARG A 61 31.19 -5.68 2.92
CA ARG A 61 32.11 -6.75 3.39
C ARG A 61 33.51 -6.62 2.83
N THR A 62 33.68 -6.07 1.63
CA THR A 62 34.97 -5.92 0.96
C THR A 62 35.56 -4.51 1.03
N PHE A 63 34.82 -3.55 1.56
CA PHE A 63 35.22 -2.15 1.63
C PHE A 63 36.56 -1.91 2.35
N TYR A 64 36.90 -2.74 3.32
CA TYR A 64 38.19 -2.66 4.01
C TYR A 64 39.37 -2.94 3.08
N LEU A 65 39.19 -3.79 2.04
CA LEU A 65 40.21 -4.06 1.03
C LEU A 65 40.41 -2.84 0.12
N GLU A 66 39.34 -2.18 -0.26
CA GLU A 66 39.41 -0.94 -1.06
C GLU A 66 40.12 0.17 -0.28
N LEU A 67 39.87 0.29 1.03
CA LEU A 67 40.59 1.23 1.90
C LEU A 67 42.09 0.92 1.99
N ALA A 68 42.46 -0.35 2.07
CA ALA A 68 43.87 -0.75 2.07
C ALA A 68 44.54 -0.45 0.73
N GLU A 69 43.90 -0.83 -0.40
CA GLU A 69 44.47 -0.72 -1.74
C GLU A 69 44.58 0.74 -2.21
N ARG A 70 43.48 1.52 -2.07
CA ARG A 70 43.41 2.87 -2.63
C ARG A 70 43.87 3.98 -1.68
N ASN A 71 43.71 3.76 -0.36
CA ASN A 71 43.95 4.81 0.62
C ASN A 71 45.06 4.47 1.58
N ASN A 72 45.73 3.31 1.46
CA ASN A 72 46.75 2.82 2.36
C ASN A 72 46.32 2.80 3.85
N LEU A 73 45.03 2.40 4.07
CA LEU A 73 44.41 2.33 5.40
C LEU A 73 44.18 0.87 5.81
N ASP A 74 44.94 0.37 6.79
CA ASP A 74 44.73 -0.97 7.38
C ASP A 74 43.57 -0.91 8.39
N VAL A 75 42.36 -1.32 7.95
CA VAL A 75 41.14 -1.30 8.73
C VAL A 75 40.53 -2.70 8.78
N LYS A 76 40.08 -3.14 9.95
CA LYS A 76 39.31 -4.38 10.04
C LYS A 76 37.98 -4.26 9.28
N GLU A 77 37.55 -5.37 8.61
CA GLU A 77 36.27 -5.46 7.89
C GLU A 77 35.12 -4.82 8.68
N THR A 78 34.93 -5.27 9.95
CA THR A 78 33.83 -4.79 10.79
C THR A 78 33.87 -3.29 11.07
N ASN A 79 35.09 -2.71 11.21
CA ASN A 79 35.20 -1.28 11.43
C ASN A 79 34.93 -0.47 10.19
N ALA A 80 35.38 -0.91 9.00
CA ALA A 80 35.11 -0.27 7.74
C ALA A 80 33.63 -0.25 7.45
N ALA A 81 32.93 -1.41 7.57
CA ALA A 81 31.49 -1.52 7.39
C ALA A 81 30.70 -0.66 8.39
N ASN A 82 31.05 -0.69 9.68
CA ASN A 82 30.38 0.10 10.71
C ASN A 82 30.57 1.61 10.49
N VAL A 83 31.72 2.05 9.99
CA VAL A 83 31.95 3.47 9.67
C VAL A 83 31.10 3.87 8.46
N ALA A 84 31.03 3.06 7.40
CA ALA A 84 30.17 3.33 6.26
C ALA A 84 28.69 3.44 6.66
N ILE A 85 28.20 2.52 7.49
CA ILE A 85 26.85 2.57 8.06
C ILE A 85 26.64 3.83 8.91
N LEU A 86 27.58 4.16 9.80
CA LEU A 86 27.49 5.36 10.64
C LEU A 86 27.42 6.65 9.82
N LEU A 87 28.26 6.75 8.80
CA LEU A 87 28.29 7.92 7.92
C LEU A 87 26.99 8.04 7.12
N SER A 88 26.49 6.92 6.58
CA SER A 88 25.21 6.91 5.85
C SER A 88 24.03 7.31 6.74
N GLU A 89 24.00 6.85 7.99
CA GLU A 89 22.97 7.22 8.97
C GLU A 89 23.03 8.70 9.36
N ARG A 90 24.22 9.31 9.39
CA ARG A 90 24.38 10.74 9.63
C ARG A 90 23.96 11.59 8.43
N ASN A 91 24.07 11.03 7.23
CA ASN A 91 23.77 11.67 5.96
C ASN A 91 22.50 11.07 5.33
N ARG A 92 21.45 10.93 6.14
CA ARG A 92 20.13 10.49 5.62
C ARG A 92 19.55 11.56 4.74
N TYR A 93 18.98 11.15 3.60
CA TYR A 93 18.30 12.07 2.71
C TYR A 93 17.06 11.43 2.08
N ASN A 94 16.09 12.27 1.72
CA ASN A 94 14.89 11.87 1.02
C ASN A 94 14.96 12.41 -0.41
N PRO A 95 15.21 11.58 -1.43
CA PRO A 95 15.31 12.04 -2.81
C PRO A 95 14.00 12.63 -3.34
N VAL A 96 12.85 12.10 -2.88
CA VAL A 96 11.54 12.64 -3.26
C VAL A 96 11.31 14.03 -2.68
N GLU A 97 11.72 14.27 -1.43
CA GLU A 97 11.66 15.59 -0.82
C GLU A 97 12.53 16.60 -1.57
N HIS A 98 13.73 16.17 -1.97
CA HIS A 98 14.62 16.98 -2.79
C HIS A 98 13.97 17.35 -4.12
N TYR A 99 13.44 16.36 -4.83
CA TYR A 99 12.69 16.54 -6.06
C TYR A 99 11.51 17.53 -5.89
N LEU A 100 10.69 17.32 -4.87
CA LEU A 100 9.53 18.20 -4.62
C LEU A 100 9.96 19.64 -4.28
N ASN A 101 11.12 19.83 -3.64
CA ASN A 101 11.65 21.16 -3.35
C ASN A 101 12.10 21.91 -4.63
N GLU A 102 12.48 21.17 -5.67
CA GLU A 102 12.83 21.71 -6.99
C GLU A 102 11.59 22.02 -7.85
N CYS A 103 10.45 21.40 -7.61
CA CYS A 103 9.18 21.67 -8.29
C CYS A 103 8.59 23.02 -7.81
N ASN A 104 8.80 24.13 -8.55
CA ASN A 104 8.40 25.46 -8.14
C ASN A 104 7.47 26.20 -9.12
N ASP A 105 7.19 25.63 -10.29
CA ASP A 105 6.32 26.19 -11.33
C ASP A 105 4.99 25.44 -11.38
N PRO A 106 3.92 25.91 -10.70
CA PRO A 106 2.64 25.18 -10.68
C PRO A 106 1.88 25.36 -12.00
N LEU A 107 0.98 24.43 -12.29
CA LEU A 107 0.01 24.58 -13.37
C LEU A 107 -0.85 25.82 -13.17
N PRO A 108 -1.30 26.46 -14.27
CA PRO A 108 -2.35 27.47 -14.19
C PRO A 108 -3.58 26.92 -13.44
N LYS A 109 -4.19 27.77 -12.61
CA LYS A 109 -5.30 27.33 -11.74
C LYS A 109 -6.44 26.65 -12.51
N GLU A 110 -6.80 27.19 -13.67
CA GLU A 110 -7.89 26.60 -14.49
C GLU A 110 -7.52 25.20 -14.99
N VAL A 111 -6.23 24.94 -15.28
CA VAL A 111 -5.73 23.62 -15.71
C VAL A 111 -5.73 22.67 -14.52
N TRP A 112 -5.25 23.13 -13.36
CA TRP A 112 -5.24 22.31 -12.14
C TRP A 112 -6.65 21.97 -11.66
N ASP A 113 -7.57 22.91 -11.63
CA ASP A 113 -8.96 22.70 -11.23
C ASP A 113 -9.68 21.70 -12.18
N ASN A 114 -9.27 21.60 -13.45
CA ASN A 114 -9.81 20.71 -14.45
C ASN A 114 -8.82 19.61 -14.89
N ILE A 115 -7.92 19.21 -14.02
CA ILE A 115 -6.81 18.30 -14.35
C ILE A 115 -7.27 16.98 -14.98
N ALA A 116 -8.41 16.45 -14.55
CA ALA A 116 -8.98 15.22 -15.10
C ALA A 116 -9.38 15.34 -16.58
N PHE A 117 -9.70 16.52 -17.07
CA PHE A 117 -9.94 16.75 -18.50
C PHE A 117 -8.65 16.57 -19.32
N HIS A 118 -7.54 17.12 -18.84
CA HIS A 118 -6.25 17.07 -19.56
C HIS A 118 -5.67 15.66 -19.59
N ILE A 119 -5.80 14.94 -18.48
CA ILE A 119 -5.19 13.60 -18.34
C ILE A 119 -6.14 12.50 -18.86
N PHE A 120 -7.42 12.55 -18.49
CA PHE A 120 -8.37 11.45 -18.67
C PHE A 120 -9.50 11.80 -19.65
N ASN A 121 -9.49 12.96 -20.28
CA ASN A 121 -10.59 13.50 -21.07
C ASN A 121 -11.93 13.46 -20.30
N SER A 122 -11.89 13.59 -18.99
CA SER A 122 -13.05 13.56 -18.12
C SER A 122 -13.54 14.96 -17.79
N LYS A 123 -14.84 15.18 -17.97
CA LYS A 123 -15.52 16.44 -17.59
C LYS A 123 -16.07 16.39 -16.16
N SER A 124 -15.89 15.29 -15.43
CA SER A 124 -16.33 15.16 -14.05
C SER A 124 -15.44 15.98 -13.11
N PRO A 125 -15.96 16.99 -12.40
CA PRO A 125 -15.17 17.71 -11.40
C PRO A 125 -14.67 16.78 -10.29
N GLN A 126 -15.43 15.73 -9.96
CA GLN A 126 -15.08 14.75 -8.97
C GLN A 126 -13.79 14.00 -9.32
N HIS A 127 -13.59 13.67 -10.60
CA HIS A 127 -12.34 13.03 -11.06
C HIS A 127 -11.12 13.95 -10.87
N SER A 128 -11.27 15.26 -11.08
CA SER A 128 -10.19 16.22 -10.79
C SER A 128 -9.87 16.23 -9.29
N VAL A 129 -10.88 16.28 -8.43
CA VAL A 129 -10.72 16.23 -6.97
C VAL A 129 -10.04 14.93 -6.52
N HIS A 130 -10.41 13.79 -7.09
CA HIS A 130 -9.77 12.50 -6.76
C HIS A 130 -8.30 12.50 -7.11
N PHE A 131 -7.94 12.99 -8.31
CA PHE A 131 -6.56 13.06 -8.74
C PHE A 131 -5.74 14.04 -7.89
N GLN A 132 -6.25 15.26 -7.69
CA GLN A 132 -5.60 16.28 -6.86
C GLN A 132 -5.32 15.76 -5.45
N ARG A 133 -6.30 15.15 -4.78
CA ARG A 133 -6.14 14.59 -3.43
C ARG A 133 -5.11 13.48 -3.37
N GLN A 134 -5.04 12.64 -4.40
CA GLN A 134 -4.02 11.59 -4.46
C GLN A 134 -2.61 12.20 -4.61
N MET A 135 -2.45 13.26 -5.39
CA MET A 135 -1.17 13.97 -5.54
C MET A 135 -0.79 14.73 -4.25
N ILE A 136 -1.75 15.41 -3.61
CA ILE A 136 -1.54 16.07 -2.31
C ILE A 136 -1.16 15.03 -1.24
N ALA A 137 -1.79 13.83 -1.24
CA ALA A 137 -1.43 12.74 -0.34
C ALA A 137 0.00 12.24 -0.56
N ALA A 138 0.48 12.19 -1.81
CA ALA A 138 1.87 11.85 -2.13
C ALA A 138 2.86 12.88 -1.53
N VAL A 139 2.54 14.15 -1.64
CA VAL A 139 3.31 15.24 -1.02
C VAL A 139 3.26 15.14 0.51
N ALA A 140 2.08 14.92 1.10
CA ALA A 140 1.91 14.77 2.54
C ALA A 140 2.71 13.60 3.11
N ARG A 141 2.78 12.47 2.40
CA ARG A 141 3.62 11.31 2.78
C ARG A 141 5.11 11.65 2.75
N THR A 142 5.53 12.66 2.01
CA THR A 142 6.92 13.09 1.95
C THR A 142 7.28 14.07 3.07
N TYR A 143 6.44 15.08 3.31
CA TYR A 143 6.73 16.16 4.26
C TYR A 143 6.15 15.94 5.67
N GLY A 144 4.93 15.42 5.76
CA GLY A 144 4.16 15.35 7.01
C GLY A 144 4.14 13.97 7.63
N GLN A 145 5.22 13.48 8.20
CA GLN A 145 5.31 12.13 8.74
C GLN A 145 5.20 12.08 10.26
N PRO A 146 4.53 11.03 10.78
CA PRO A 146 3.69 10.05 10.10
C PRO A 146 2.35 10.67 9.68
N CYS A 147 1.86 10.35 8.48
CA CYS A 147 0.56 10.84 8.03
C CYS A 147 -0.36 9.71 7.59
N LYS A 148 -1.67 9.90 7.82
CA LYS A 148 -2.68 8.94 7.41
C LYS A 148 -3.08 9.19 5.96
N VAL A 149 -2.87 8.18 5.12
CA VAL A 149 -3.39 8.09 3.76
C VAL A 149 -4.00 6.70 3.61
N ASP A 150 -5.31 6.60 3.73
CA ASP A 150 -6.06 5.35 3.68
C ASP A 150 -6.87 5.18 2.38
N THR A 151 -6.52 5.95 1.36
CA THR A 151 -7.11 5.88 0.03
C THR A 151 -6.10 5.44 -1.02
N ALA A 152 -6.58 4.77 -2.06
CA ALA A 152 -5.85 4.43 -3.27
C ALA A 152 -6.69 4.82 -4.48
N LEU A 153 -6.21 5.72 -5.32
CA LEU A 153 -6.89 6.12 -6.54
C LEU A 153 -6.79 5.01 -7.58
N ILE A 154 -7.95 4.58 -8.09
CA ILE A 154 -8.06 3.50 -9.06
C ILE A 154 -8.41 4.06 -10.44
N LEU A 155 -7.62 3.69 -11.44
CA LEU A 155 -7.94 3.93 -12.84
C LEU A 155 -8.65 2.70 -13.41
N GLN A 156 -9.92 2.87 -13.78
CA GLN A 156 -10.71 1.83 -14.41
C GLN A 156 -10.90 2.16 -15.89
N THR A 157 -10.70 1.19 -16.77
CA THR A 157 -11.02 1.28 -18.19
C THR A 157 -11.55 -0.05 -18.70
N ASP A 158 -12.51 -0.04 -19.61
CA ASP A 158 -12.99 -1.28 -20.23
C ASP A 158 -11.98 -1.82 -21.27
N ALA A 159 -11.17 -0.94 -21.85
CA ALA A 159 -10.17 -1.30 -22.85
C ALA A 159 -8.79 -1.58 -22.22
N GLN A 160 -8.04 -2.50 -22.84
CA GLN A 160 -6.65 -2.74 -22.54
C GLN A 160 -5.73 -1.76 -23.31
N GLY A 161 -4.52 -1.53 -22.79
CA GLY A 161 -3.52 -0.73 -23.50
C GLY A 161 -3.79 0.78 -23.50
N VAL A 162 -4.68 1.30 -22.67
CA VAL A 162 -5.04 2.73 -22.61
C VAL A 162 -4.00 3.60 -21.88
N GLY A 163 -2.95 2.99 -21.30
CA GLY A 163 -1.88 3.73 -20.61
C GLY A 163 -2.06 3.89 -19.09
N LYS A 164 -2.93 3.10 -18.43
CA LYS A 164 -3.16 3.17 -16.98
C LYS A 164 -1.90 3.00 -16.14
N GLU A 165 -1.11 1.98 -16.46
CA GLU A 165 0.15 1.70 -15.74
C GLU A 165 1.20 2.74 -16.06
N THR A 166 1.33 3.10 -17.35
CA THR A 166 2.24 4.16 -17.81
C THR A 166 1.94 5.49 -17.13
N GLN A 167 0.67 5.81 -16.85
CA GLN A 167 0.28 6.99 -16.12
C GLN A 167 0.92 7.05 -14.73
N TRP A 168 0.83 5.95 -13.97
CA TRP A 168 1.41 5.87 -12.63
C TRP A 168 2.94 5.79 -12.65
N GLU A 169 3.49 5.07 -13.63
CA GLU A 169 4.93 4.99 -13.87
C GLU A 169 5.51 6.37 -14.19
N THR A 170 4.85 7.14 -15.05
CA THR A 170 5.26 8.51 -15.40
C THR A 170 5.26 9.42 -14.17
N LEU A 171 4.21 9.36 -13.34
CA LEU A 171 4.14 10.16 -12.10
C LEU A 171 5.18 9.74 -11.07
N GLY A 172 5.34 8.44 -10.83
CA GLY A 172 6.30 7.92 -9.86
C GLY A 172 7.76 8.05 -10.30
N GLY A 173 8.02 8.02 -11.62
CA GLY A 173 9.37 8.05 -12.17
C GLY A 173 10.24 6.93 -11.61
N GLU A 174 11.46 7.25 -11.18
CA GLU A 174 12.39 6.29 -10.58
C GLU A 174 11.91 5.72 -9.23
N TRP A 175 10.90 6.32 -8.60
CA TRP A 175 10.30 5.88 -7.33
C TRP A 175 8.97 5.15 -7.52
N TYR A 176 8.73 4.62 -8.72
CA TYR A 176 7.56 3.80 -9.03
C TYR A 176 7.85 2.31 -8.82
N CYS A 177 6.84 1.59 -8.33
CA CYS A 177 6.87 0.14 -8.21
C CYS A 177 5.51 -0.46 -8.59
N SER A 178 5.52 -1.40 -9.54
CA SER A 178 4.33 -2.12 -10.00
C SER A 178 4.05 -3.43 -9.24
N SER A 179 4.99 -3.87 -8.39
CA SER A 179 4.85 -5.11 -7.63
C SER A 179 4.72 -4.81 -6.15
N LEU A 180 3.49 -4.84 -5.64
CA LEU A 180 3.31 -4.99 -4.21
C LEU A 180 3.26 -6.49 -3.92
N GLY A 181 4.19 -6.99 -3.10
CA GLY A 181 4.16 -8.36 -2.62
C GLY A 181 2.86 -8.68 -1.87
N SER A 182 2.68 -9.91 -1.42
CA SER A 182 1.49 -10.34 -0.69
C SER A 182 1.23 -9.47 0.54
N ILE A 183 0.00 -8.95 0.67
CA ILE A 183 -0.47 -8.27 1.88
C ILE A 183 -0.70 -9.32 2.96
N GLY A 184 0.24 -9.45 3.90
CA GLY A 184 0.18 -10.49 4.93
C GLY A 184 0.73 -11.86 4.46
N GLY A 185 0.82 -12.82 5.37
CA GLY A 185 1.34 -14.17 5.09
C GLY A 185 2.84 -14.32 5.36
N ASN A 186 3.42 -15.44 4.95
CA ASN A 186 4.80 -15.83 5.29
C ASN A 186 5.89 -14.88 4.74
N ASN A 187 5.60 -14.12 3.68
CA ASN A 187 6.52 -13.18 3.05
C ASN A 187 6.24 -11.71 3.42
N HIS A 188 5.51 -11.47 4.50
CA HIS A 188 5.10 -10.12 4.91
C HIS A 188 6.28 -9.15 5.06
N LYS A 189 7.42 -9.62 5.57
CA LYS A 189 8.61 -8.77 5.75
C LYS A 189 9.18 -8.27 4.41
N ASP A 190 9.30 -9.14 3.42
CA ASP A 190 9.83 -8.77 2.11
C ASP A 190 8.87 -7.83 1.38
N SER A 191 7.56 -8.04 1.58
CA SER A 191 6.52 -7.13 1.08
C SER A 191 6.63 -5.74 1.71
N LEU A 192 6.95 -5.63 3.01
CA LEU A 192 7.18 -4.34 3.66
C LEU A 192 8.46 -3.66 3.15
N ILE A 193 9.53 -4.41 2.91
CA ILE A 193 10.76 -3.85 2.30
C ILE A 193 10.43 -3.31 0.91
N THR A 194 9.65 -4.05 0.11
CA THR A 194 9.19 -3.60 -1.21
C THR A 194 8.32 -2.35 -1.10
N LEU A 195 7.36 -2.34 -0.16
CA LEU A 195 6.48 -1.19 0.09
C LEU A 195 7.28 0.08 0.41
N HIS A 196 8.34 -0.06 1.21
CA HIS A 196 9.21 1.05 1.59
C HIS A 196 10.33 1.34 0.57
N SER A 197 10.29 0.73 -0.63
CA SER A 197 11.30 0.96 -1.67
C SER A 197 10.88 1.95 -2.75
N ALA A 198 9.65 2.45 -2.70
CA ALA A 198 9.10 3.36 -3.70
C ALA A 198 8.16 4.41 -3.09
N TRP A 199 7.88 5.45 -3.84
CA TRP A 199 6.93 6.50 -3.50
C TRP A 199 5.53 6.19 -4.03
N PHE A 200 5.43 5.65 -5.26
CA PHE A 200 4.19 5.18 -5.87
C PHE A 200 4.19 3.66 -5.98
N HIS A 201 3.22 3.02 -5.31
CA HIS A 201 2.95 1.60 -5.49
C HIS A 201 1.67 1.38 -6.27
N ASN A 202 1.79 0.79 -7.44
CA ASN A 202 0.64 0.45 -8.27
C ASN A 202 0.17 -0.99 -7.98
N TRP A 203 -1.07 -1.10 -7.55
CA TRP A 203 -1.80 -2.35 -7.52
C TRP A 203 -2.39 -2.63 -8.91
N GLY A 204 -1.54 -3.11 -9.81
CA GLY A 204 -1.98 -3.60 -11.12
C GLY A 204 -2.98 -4.73 -10.94
N GLU A 205 -4.07 -4.71 -11.71
CA GLU A 205 -5.15 -5.70 -11.60
C GLU A 205 -5.67 -5.83 -10.15
N ILE A 206 -6.07 -4.70 -9.55
CA ILE A 206 -6.53 -4.65 -8.14
C ILE A 206 -7.63 -5.67 -7.83
N ASP A 207 -8.41 -6.08 -8.80
CA ASP A 207 -9.42 -7.13 -8.69
C ASP A 207 -8.83 -8.47 -8.21
N ARG A 208 -7.59 -8.81 -8.56
CA ARG A 208 -6.90 -9.99 -8.02
C ARG A 208 -6.64 -9.84 -6.52
N ILE A 209 -6.24 -8.65 -6.08
CA ILE A 209 -5.97 -8.39 -4.66
C ILE A 209 -7.25 -8.56 -3.85
N PHE A 210 -8.39 -8.03 -4.33
CA PHE A 210 -9.70 -8.23 -3.70
C PHE A 210 -10.17 -9.69 -3.72
N GLY A 211 -9.78 -10.47 -4.73
CA GLY A 211 -10.09 -11.91 -4.78
C GLY A 211 -9.23 -12.76 -3.83
N MET A 212 -8.02 -12.34 -3.52
CA MET A 212 -7.06 -13.12 -2.72
C MET A 212 -7.02 -12.72 -1.24
N GLN A 213 -7.41 -11.50 -0.90
CA GLN A 213 -7.31 -10.93 0.44
C GLN A 213 -8.69 -10.62 1.01
N SER A 214 -8.85 -10.77 2.34
CA SER A 214 -10.06 -10.28 2.97
C SER A 214 -10.11 -8.75 2.96
N SER A 215 -11.31 -8.19 2.83
CA SER A 215 -11.52 -6.74 2.90
C SER A 215 -10.94 -6.13 4.17
N GLU A 216 -11.00 -6.84 5.29
CA GLU A 216 -10.46 -6.39 6.58
C GLU A 216 -8.94 -6.25 6.53
N ASN A 217 -8.23 -7.22 5.93
CA ASN A 217 -6.77 -7.16 5.77
C ASN A 217 -6.35 -5.97 4.90
N ILE A 218 -7.07 -5.72 3.81
CA ILE A 218 -6.81 -4.58 2.92
C ILE A 218 -7.05 -3.27 3.69
N LYS A 219 -8.16 -3.14 4.41
CA LYS A 219 -8.48 -1.96 5.22
C LYS A 219 -7.44 -1.69 6.30
N HIS A 220 -7.01 -2.73 7.00
CA HIS A 220 -5.95 -2.63 8.01
C HIS A 220 -4.65 -2.16 7.37
N PHE A 221 -4.20 -2.83 6.31
CA PHE A 221 -2.98 -2.48 5.58
C PHE A 221 -2.98 -1.04 5.08
N MET A 222 -4.09 -0.56 4.50
CA MET A 222 -4.19 0.82 3.99
C MET A 222 -4.19 1.87 5.12
N SER A 223 -4.68 1.52 6.30
CA SER A 223 -4.78 2.46 7.42
C SER A 223 -3.48 2.66 8.19
N GLU A 224 -2.48 1.80 7.95
CA GLU A 224 -1.19 1.86 8.63
C GLU A 224 -0.40 3.11 8.20
N GLN A 225 0.15 3.81 9.20
CA GLN A 225 1.02 4.96 9.01
C GLN A 225 2.49 4.59 9.18
N ARG A 226 2.74 3.51 9.90
CA ARG A 226 4.08 2.99 10.25
C ARG A 226 4.10 1.48 10.15
N ASP A 227 5.21 0.95 9.70
CA ASP A 227 5.44 -0.49 9.60
C ASP A 227 6.64 -0.89 10.49
N ASN A 228 6.53 -2.05 11.15
CA ASN A 228 7.58 -2.56 12.03
C ASN A 228 8.37 -3.67 11.33
N PHE A 229 9.52 -3.31 10.77
CA PHE A 229 10.40 -4.25 10.09
C PHE A 229 11.87 -3.80 10.17
N ARG A 230 12.78 -4.60 9.61
CA ARG A 230 14.21 -4.25 9.50
C ARG A 230 14.69 -4.39 8.06
N TYR A 231 15.55 -3.48 7.63
CA TYR A 231 16.31 -3.66 6.39
C TYR A 231 17.41 -4.73 6.57
N PRO A 232 17.95 -5.31 5.48
CA PRO A 232 18.97 -6.35 5.55
C PRO A 232 20.23 -5.98 6.36
N HIS A 233 20.59 -4.70 6.40
CA HIS A 233 21.75 -4.18 7.15
C HIS A 233 21.46 -3.87 8.63
N GLU A 234 20.19 -3.84 9.03
CA GLU A 234 19.78 -3.55 10.40
C GLU A 234 19.76 -4.83 11.26
N ARG A 235 20.15 -4.72 12.53
CA ARG A 235 20.16 -5.83 13.48
C ARG A 235 18.81 -6.07 14.14
N THR A 236 18.02 -5.03 14.33
CA THR A 236 16.74 -5.05 15.06
C THR A 236 15.65 -4.44 14.21
N ASN A 237 14.40 -4.88 14.44
CA ASN A 237 13.24 -4.21 13.86
C ASN A 237 13.08 -2.80 14.44
N SER A 238 12.59 -1.89 13.63
CA SER A 238 12.25 -0.52 14.03
C SER A 238 10.96 -0.08 13.33
N LEU A 239 10.24 0.83 13.96
CA LEU A 239 9.09 1.48 13.35
C LEU A 239 9.58 2.46 12.28
N LYS A 240 9.06 2.31 11.07
CA LYS A 240 9.37 3.16 9.92
C LYS A 240 8.11 3.83 9.42
N ASP A 241 8.17 5.13 9.24
CA ASP A 241 7.07 5.90 8.68
C ASP A 241 6.84 5.49 7.22
N ARG A 242 5.58 5.24 6.85
CA ARG A 242 5.21 4.88 5.49
C ARG A 242 5.25 6.14 4.61
N LYS A 243 6.12 6.13 3.60
CA LYS A 243 6.37 7.25 2.68
C LYS A 243 5.65 7.11 1.34
N CYS A 244 5.17 5.93 1.03
CA CYS A 244 4.51 5.64 -0.22
C CYS A 244 3.01 5.95 -0.18
N ILE A 245 2.45 6.15 -1.36
CA ILE A 245 1.02 6.09 -1.64
C ILE A 245 0.70 4.85 -2.46
N LEU A 246 -0.56 4.43 -2.37
CA LEU A 246 -1.09 3.32 -3.14
C LEU A 246 -1.96 3.87 -4.27
N VAL A 247 -1.80 3.32 -5.45
CA VAL A 247 -2.64 3.58 -6.62
C VAL A 247 -3.00 2.25 -7.25
N GLY A 248 -3.99 2.21 -8.13
CA GLY A 248 -4.38 0.94 -8.72
C GLY A 248 -4.91 1.09 -10.14
N THR A 249 -4.97 -0.06 -10.83
CA THR A 249 -5.52 -0.18 -12.17
C THR A 249 -6.41 -1.41 -12.27
N THR A 250 -7.47 -1.33 -13.07
CA THR A 250 -8.31 -2.48 -13.41
C THR A 250 -8.97 -2.30 -14.77
N ASN A 251 -9.28 -3.43 -15.42
CA ASN A 251 -10.14 -3.47 -16.62
C ASN A 251 -11.57 -3.92 -16.28
N LYS A 252 -11.82 -4.34 -15.05
CA LYS A 252 -13.15 -4.80 -14.64
C LYS A 252 -13.96 -3.63 -14.08
N ARG A 253 -15.25 -3.58 -14.44
CA ARG A 253 -16.18 -2.66 -13.79
C ARG A 253 -16.56 -3.16 -12.41
N ASN A 254 -16.87 -4.43 -12.29
CA ASN A 254 -17.34 -5.05 -11.05
C ASN A 254 -16.19 -5.72 -10.32
N PHE A 255 -15.42 -4.94 -9.55
CA PHE A 255 -14.22 -5.44 -8.88
C PHE A 255 -14.23 -5.24 -7.35
N ILE A 256 -15.14 -4.44 -6.83
CA ILE A 256 -15.23 -4.16 -5.38
C ILE A 256 -16.15 -5.16 -4.72
N ASN A 257 -15.62 -5.98 -3.81
CA ASN A 257 -16.35 -7.03 -3.10
C ASN A 257 -16.82 -6.62 -1.69
N ASP A 258 -16.60 -5.37 -1.27
CA ASP A 258 -16.89 -4.92 0.10
C ASP A 258 -17.72 -3.63 0.10
N PRO A 259 -19.02 -3.73 0.41
CA PRO A 259 -19.90 -2.57 0.45
C PRO A 259 -19.56 -1.54 1.55
N THR A 260 -18.73 -1.92 2.54
CA THR A 260 -18.44 -1.06 3.70
C THR A 260 -17.08 -0.36 3.62
N GLY A 261 -16.25 -0.70 2.64
CA GLY A 261 -14.86 -0.19 2.50
C GLY A 261 -14.62 0.71 1.30
N ASN A 262 -15.63 0.93 0.47
CA ASN A 262 -15.54 1.55 -0.85
C ASN A 262 -14.95 2.96 -0.84
N ARG A 263 -15.16 3.72 0.23
CA ARG A 263 -14.59 5.07 0.44
C ARG A 263 -13.06 5.15 0.31
N ARG A 264 -12.36 4.00 0.37
CA ARG A 264 -10.91 3.95 0.24
C ARG A 264 -10.43 3.91 -1.19
N PHE A 265 -11.33 3.68 -2.10
CA PHE A 265 -11.02 3.49 -3.51
C PHE A 265 -11.76 4.53 -4.36
N PRO A 266 -11.30 5.81 -4.38
CA PRO A 266 -11.75 6.77 -5.38
C PRO A 266 -11.47 6.18 -6.77
N ILE A 267 -12.43 6.29 -7.69
CA ILE A 267 -12.32 5.67 -9.01
C ILE A 267 -12.42 6.76 -10.08
N ILE A 268 -11.49 6.71 -11.03
CA ILE A 268 -11.60 7.45 -12.27
C ILE A 268 -11.83 6.43 -13.38
N SER A 269 -13.07 6.41 -13.90
CA SER A 269 -13.41 5.61 -15.06
C SER A 269 -13.21 6.42 -16.33
N THR A 270 -12.41 5.91 -17.25
CA THR A 270 -12.08 6.61 -18.49
C THR A 270 -11.74 5.62 -19.61
N ASN A 271 -11.91 6.04 -20.85
CA ASN A 271 -11.46 5.30 -22.01
C ASN A 271 -10.23 5.94 -22.69
N ARG A 272 -9.72 7.02 -22.11
CA ARG A 272 -8.56 7.73 -22.65
C ARG A 272 -7.68 8.24 -21.51
N ILE A 273 -6.38 7.98 -21.61
CA ILE A 273 -5.36 8.50 -20.73
C ILE A 273 -4.27 9.14 -21.61
N ASN A 274 -3.67 10.22 -21.13
CA ASN A 274 -2.65 10.97 -21.84
C ASN A 274 -1.34 11.02 -20.99
N PRO A 275 -0.55 9.93 -20.96
CA PRO A 275 0.70 9.89 -20.20
C PRO A 275 1.76 10.86 -20.72
N GLU A 276 1.74 11.18 -22.01
CA GLU A 276 2.67 12.11 -22.63
C GLU A 276 2.47 13.52 -22.05
N TRP A 277 1.21 13.96 -21.91
CA TRP A 277 0.92 15.24 -21.27
C TRP A 277 1.38 15.27 -19.82
N VAL A 278 1.21 14.15 -19.10
CA VAL A 278 1.70 14.04 -17.73
C VAL A 278 3.21 14.07 -17.65
N LEU A 279 3.91 13.42 -18.58
CA LEU A 279 5.37 13.47 -18.64
C LEU A 279 5.88 14.90 -18.84
N GLU A 280 5.22 15.66 -19.71
CA GLU A 280 5.57 17.05 -20.00
C GLU A 280 5.29 18.00 -18.82
N HIS A 281 4.23 17.72 -18.04
CA HIS A 281 3.78 18.60 -16.95
C HIS A 281 3.99 18.01 -15.55
N ARG A 282 4.77 16.95 -15.42
CA ARG A 282 4.96 16.22 -14.16
C ARG A 282 5.39 17.12 -13.01
N ASP A 283 6.38 17.95 -13.23
CA ASP A 283 6.92 18.84 -12.21
C ASP A 283 5.91 19.92 -11.82
N GLN A 284 5.13 20.42 -12.78
CA GLN A 284 4.06 21.38 -12.54
C GLN A 284 2.88 20.80 -11.77
N ILE A 285 2.54 19.51 -12.03
CA ILE A 285 1.54 18.76 -11.25
C ILE A 285 1.97 18.68 -9.78
N PHE A 286 3.23 18.31 -9.52
CA PHE A 286 3.73 18.23 -8.16
C PHE A 286 3.95 19.59 -7.50
N ALA A 287 4.30 20.62 -8.26
CA ALA A 287 4.33 22.00 -7.76
C ALA A 287 2.95 22.46 -7.31
N SER A 288 1.90 22.16 -8.09
CA SER A 288 0.51 22.47 -7.74
C SER A 288 0.06 21.71 -6.49
N ALA A 289 0.31 20.40 -6.42
CA ALA A 289 -0.02 19.59 -5.26
C ALA A 289 0.74 20.02 -3.99
N LYS A 290 2.00 20.46 -4.15
CA LYS A 290 2.81 21.00 -3.04
C LYS A 290 2.22 22.30 -2.51
N ASN A 291 1.82 23.21 -3.39
CA ASN A 291 1.18 24.46 -3.00
C ASN A 291 -0.12 24.19 -2.24
N ASP A 292 -0.99 23.35 -2.78
CA ASP A 292 -2.21 22.93 -2.10
C ASP A 292 -1.94 22.31 -0.72
N TYR A 293 -0.91 21.46 -0.58
CA TYR A 293 -0.50 20.90 0.71
C TYR A 293 -0.06 22.00 1.70
N LEU A 294 0.75 22.95 1.26
CA LEU A 294 1.24 24.07 2.08
C LEU A 294 0.10 25.03 2.47
N ASP A 295 -0.89 25.20 1.60
CA ASP A 295 -2.10 25.99 1.87
C ASP A 295 -3.12 25.25 2.75
N GLY A 296 -2.82 24.00 3.15
CA GLY A 296 -3.66 23.21 4.04
C GLY A 296 -4.86 22.56 3.36
N VAL A 297 -4.83 22.40 2.02
CA VAL A 297 -5.87 21.66 1.31
C VAL A 297 -5.83 20.20 1.73
N ARG A 298 -7.02 19.64 2.02
CA ARG A 298 -7.17 18.29 2.52
C ARG A 298 -6.91 17.23 1.45
N TRP A 299 -6.15 16.20 1.77
CA TRP A 299 -6.00 15.00 0.94
C TRP A 299 -6.98 13.87 1.34
N TRP A 300 -7.73 14.04 2.43
CA TRP A 300 -8.74 13.08 2.88
C TRP A 300 -10.15 13.60 2.56
N TYR A 301 -11.12 12.67 2.57
CA TYR A 301 -12.52 12.96 2.32
C TYR A 301 -13.27 13.19 3.62
N ASP A 302 -14.17 14.16 3.66
CA ASP A 302 -15.06 14.39 4.80
C ASP A 302 -16.27 13.43 4.79
N LYS A 303 -17.17 13.56 5.80
CA LYS A 303 -18.31 12.65 5.93
C LYS A 303 -19.29 12.72 4.74
N LYS A 304 -19.50 13.88 4.14
CA LYS A 304 -20.39 14.04 2.98
C LYS A 304 -19.78 13.43 1.74
N GLU A 305 -18.53 13.76 1.47
CA GLU A 305 -17.78 13.22 0.35
C GLU A 305 -17.61 11.69 0.44
N ILE A 306 -17.52 11.14 1.65
CA ILE A 306 -17.49 9.67 1.86
C ILE A 306 -18.81 9.03 1.42
N ILE A 307 -19.96 9.68 1.64
CA ILE A 307 -21.26 9.17 1.17
C ILE A 307 -21.29 9.16 -0.36
N GLU A 308 -20.82 10.23 -0.99
CA GLU A 308 -20.73 10.33 -2.46
C GLU A 308 -19.80 9.25 -3.02
N LEU A 309 -18.61 9.07 -2.45
CA LEU A 309 -17.67 8.01 -2.83
C LEU A 309 -18.28 6.60 -2.71
N ASN A 310 -19.03 6.34 -1.65
CA ASN A 310 -19.68 5.04 -1.49
C ASN A 310 -20.76 4.83 -2.55
N ASN A 311 -21.52 5.87 -2.88
CA ASN A 311 -22.56 5.79 -3.93
C ASN A 311 -21.92 5.56 -5.31
N ASP A 312 -20.85 6.27 -5.64
CA ASP A 312 -20.11 6.07 -6.89
C ASP A 312 -19.53 4.65 -6.97
N ALA A 313 -18.94 4.18 -5.86
CA ALA A 313 -18.35 2.86 -5.79
C ALA A 313 -19.37 1.70 -5.87
N MET A 314 -20.65 1.94 -5.55
CA MET A 314 -21.71 0.94 -5.76
C MET A 314 -21.85 0.56 -7.24
N GLY A 315 -21.59 1.49 -8.16
CA GLY A 315 -21.57 1.20 -9.61
C GLY A 315 -20.45 0.23 -10.03
N TYR A 316 -19.48 -0.03 -9.16
CA TYR A 316 -18.36 -0.93 -9.38
C TYR A 316 -18.37 -2.16 -8.46
N ALA A 317 -19.48 -2.37 -7.73
CA ALA A 317 -19.65 -3.55 -6.89
C ALA A 317 -19.67 -4.82 -7.75
N ALA A 318 -18.97 -5.85 -7.29
CA ALA A 318 -18.99 -7.14 -7.97
C ALA A 318 -20.41 -7.70 -7.94
N HIS A 319 -20.86 -8.22 -9.08
CA HIS A 319 -22.11 -8.94 -9.16
C HIS A 319 -22.04 -10.16 -8.24
N ASP A 320 -22.99 -10.24 -7.33
CA ASP A 320 -23.08 -11.31 -6.35
C ASP A 320 -24.40 -12.09 -6.56
N PRO A 321 -24.40 -13.10 -7.45
CA PRO A 321 -25.59 -13.85 -7.75
C PRO A 321 -26.26 -14.47 -6.53
N LEU A 322 -25.45 -14.88 -5.54
CA LEU A 322 -25.98 -15.47 -4.30
C LEU A 322 -26.69 -14.39 -3.45
N LEU A 323 -26.17 -13.16 -3.42
CA LEU A 323 -26.81 -12.06 -2.71
C LEU A 323 -28.16 -11.71 -3.34
N GLU A 324 -28.23 -11.63 -4.66
CA GLU A 324 -29.47 -11.34 -5.41
C GLU A 324 -30.51 -12.45 -5.21
N GLU A 325 -30.09 -13.72 -5.30
CA GLU A 325 -30.98 -14.85 -5.03
C GLU A 325 -31.47 -14.85 -3.58
N MET A 326 -30.59 -14.51 -2.62
CA MET A 326 -30.98 -14.35 -1.23
C MET A 326 -31.96 -13.20 -1.03
N GLU A 327 -31.75 -12.05 -1.68
CA GLU A 327 -32.64 -10.90 -1.61
C GLU A 327 -34.04 -11.25 -2.09
N ASP A 328 -34.15 -11.86 -3.29
CA ASP A 328 -35.42 -12.32 -3.87
C ASP A 328 -36.17 -13.29 -2.95
N LYS A 329 -35.46 -14.31 -2.42
CA LYS A 329 -36.05 -15.31 -1.52
C LYS A 329 -36.44 -14.76 -0.15
N LEU A 330 -35.72 -13.78 0.35
CA LEU A 330 -35.93 -13.20 1.68
C LEU A 330 -36.90 -12.03 1.68
N GLU A 331 -37.16 -11.37 0.54
CA GLU A 331 -38.15 -10.32 0.42
C GLU A 331 -39.53 -10.81 0.88
N ASN A 332 -39.94 -11.97 0.43
CA ASN A 332 -41.22 -12.59 0.72
C ASN A 332 -41.18 -13.58 1.91
N TYR A 333 -40.08 -13.65 2.66
CA TYR A 333 -40.00 -14.55 3.81
C TYR A 333 -40.89 -14.07 4.96
N PRO A 334 -41.81 -14.93 5.49
CA PRO A 334 -42.92 -14.47 6.34
C PRO A 334 -42.55 -14.17 7.81
N LYS A 335 -41.33 -14.50 8.25
CA LYS A 335 -40.91 -14.35 9.65
C LYS A 335 -39.86 -13.26 9.79
N ASP A 336 -39.86 -12.56 10.94
CA ASP A 336 -38.88 -11.55 11.27
C ASP A 336 -37.55 -12.14 11.78
N GLN A 337 -37.48 -13.43 11.99
CA GLN A 337 -36.28 -14.13 12.42
C GLN A 337 -35.96 -15.28 11.49
N ILE A 338 -34.65 -15.46 11.22
CA ILE A 338 -34.14 -16.51 10.35
C ILE A 338 -32.81 -17.05 10.89
N CYS A 339 -32.48 -18.30 10.56
CA CYS A 339 -31.15 -18.86 10.78
C CYS A 339 -30.54 -19.33 9.43
N ILE A 340 -29.23 -19.51 9.41
CA ILE A 340 -28.50 -19.85 8.18
C ILE A 340 -29.07 -21.13 7.52
N LYS A 341 -29.47 -22.12 8.30
CA LYS A 341 -30.05 -23.37 7.77
C LYS A 341 -31.33 -23.10 6.95
N VAL A 342 -32.20 -22.20 7.41
CA VAL A 342 -33.40 -21.82 6.65
C VAL A 342 -33.03 -21.12 5.35
N VAL A 343 -32.03 -20.25 5.36
CA VAL A 343 -31.56 -19.60 4.13
C VAL A 343 -31.06 -20.62 3.11
N VAL A 344 -30.28 -21.60 3.58
CA VAL A 344 -29.80 -22.71 2.73
C VAL A 344 -30.96 -23.50 2.13
N ASP A 345 -31.96 -23.83 2.94
CA ASP A 345 -33.16 -24.57 2.48
C ASP A 345 -33.97 -23.78 1.47
N LEU A 346 -33.97 -22.43 1.56
CA LEU A 346 -34.65 -21.53 0.61
C LEU A 346 -33.91 -21.40 -0.73
N LEU A 347 -32.59 -21.42 -0.70
CA LEU A 347 -31.75 -21.21 -1.89
C LEU A 347 -31.71 -22.46 -2.78
N ASN A 348 -31.31 -23.57 -2.32
CA ASN A 348 -31.39 -24.88 -2.97
C ASN A 348 -30.73 -25.95 -2.07
N PRO A 349 -31.50 -26.87 -1.46
CA PRO A 349 -30.98 -27.84 -0.55
C PRO A 349 -29.94 -28.81 -1.18
N ASP A 350 -30.05 -29.09 -2.47
CA ASP A 350 -29.17 -30.04 -3.17
C ASP A 350 -27.77 -29.51 -3.46
N LEU A 351 -27.65 -28.19 -3.68
CA LEU A 351 -26.35 -27.52 -3.95
C LEU A 351 -25.47 -27.37 -2.70
N TYR A 352 -26.09 -27.30 -1.52
CA TYR A 352 -25.40 -27.00 -0.26
C TYR A 352 -25.46 -28.14 0.76
N ALA A 353 -26.14 -29.25 0.43
CA ALA A 353 -26.37 -30.37 1.34
C ALA A 353 -25.10 -31.08 1.82
N ASP A 354 -24.06 -31.12 0.99
CA ASP A 354 -22.80 -31.82 1.33
C ASP A 354 -21.97 -31.03 2.36
N ASP A 355 -22.03 -29.71 2.35
CA ASP A 355 -21.33 -28.87 3.32
C ASP A 355 -22.01 -28.79 4.70
N LEU A 356 -23.33 -28.97 4.75
CA LEU A 356 -24.10 -29.04 6.00
C LEU A 356 -24.01 -30.36 6.70
N LYS A 357 -23.76 -31.46 5.95
CA LYS A 357 -23.57 -32.81 6.50
C LYS A 357 -22.22 -32.97 7.21
N ASN A 358 -21.23 -32.17 6.86
CA ASN A 358 -19.99 -32.11 7.62
C ASN A 358 -20.19 -31.24 8.87
N LYS A 359 -20.04 -31.83 10.05
CA LYS A 359 -20.22 -31.26 11.40
C LYS A 359 -19.32 -30.03 11.70
N ASN A 360 -18.50 -29.59 10.76
CA ASN A 360 -17.71 -28.36 10.88
C ASN A 360 -18.55 -27.15 10.47
N THR A 361 -19.10 -26.47 11.47
CA THR A 361 -19.85 -25.19 11.37
C THR A 361 -19.07 -24.04 10.73
N ASP A 362 -17.88 -24.27 10.22
CA ASP A 362 -16.96 -23.33 9.61
C ASP A 362 -16.85 -23.46 8.08
N SER A 363 -17.89 -24.01 7.44
CA SER A 363 -17.89 -24.12 5.98
C SER A 363 -17.82 -22.70 5.34
N ARG A 364 -17.14 -22.58 4.19
CA ARG A 364 -17.05 -21.33 3.43
C ARG A 364 -18.45 -20.77 3.11
N TYR A 365 -19.41 -21.66 2.83
CA TYR A 365 -20.79 -21.28 2.51
C TYR A 365 -21.54 -20.70 3.70
N THR A 366 -21.39 -21.26 4.89
CA THR A 366 -22.02 -20.73 6.11
C THR A 366 -21.56 -19.31 6.41
N LYS A 367 -20.26 -19.04 6.26
CA LYS A 367 -19.69 -17.69 6.41
C LYS A 367 -20.18 -16.75 5.32
N ALA A 368 -20.22 -17.22 4.07
CA ALA A 368 -20.69 -16.43 2.94
C ALA A 368 -22.15 -16.01 3.10
N ILE A 369 -23.04 -16.90 3.52
CA ILE A 369 -24.45 -16.61 3.79
C ILE A 369 -24.58 -15.64 4.98
N ALA A 370 -23.81 -15.86 6.05
CA ALA A 370 -23.83 -14.99 7.23
C ALA A 370 -23.48 -13.54 6.89
N THR A 371 -22.46 -13.36 6.04
CA THR A 371 -22.05 -12.04 5.56
C THR A 371 -23.14 -11.38 4.74
N ARG A 372 -23.77 -12.12 3.81
CA ARG A 372 -24.82 -11.60 2.92
C ARG A 372 -26.10 -11.26 3.68
N LEU A 373 -26.49 -12.03 4.70
CA LEU A 373 -27.60 -11.66 5.57
C LEU A 373 -27.38 -10.29 6.23
N GLN A 374 -26.16 -10.03 6.69
CA GLN A 374 -25.83 -8.72 7.27
C GLN A 374 -25.80 -7.60 6.22
N GLN A 375 -25.39 -7.90 4.96
CA GLN A 375 -25.47 -6.97 3.84
C GLN A 375 -26.93 -6.59 3.52
N LEU A 376 -27.84 -7.55 3.60
CA LEU A 376 -29.28 -7.33 3.44
C LEU A 376 -29.94 -6.69 4.67
N GLY A 377 -29.11 -6.23 5.64
CA GLY A 377 -29.58 -5.52 6.84
C GLY A 377 -30.07 -6.42 7.97
N TRP A 378 -29.98 -7.75 7.85
CA TRP A 378 -30.40 -8.65 8.91
C TRP A 378 -29.44 -8.57 10.10
N ILE A 379 -29.98 -8.35 11.30
CA ILE A 379 -29.21 -8.13 12.53
C ILE A 379 -28.92 -9.47 13.20
N LYS A 380 -27.66 -9.81 13.35
CA LYS A 380 -27.22 -11.02 14.05
C LYS A 380 -27.43 -10.87 15.55
N GLY A 381 -28.13 -11.83 16.18
CA GLY A 381 -28.28 -11.88 17.62
C GLY A 381 -26.95 -12.18 18.35
N GLU A 382 -26.79 -11.63 19.54
CA GLU A 382 -25.58 -11.77 20.37
C GLU A 382 -25.35 -13.21 20.85
N THR A 383 -26.42 -13.96 21.10
CA THR A 383 -26.37 -15.33 21.64
C THR A 383 -26.87 -16.37 20.63
N ARG A 384 -26.29 -17.57 20.68
CA ARG A 384 -26.81 -18.72 19.93
C ARG A 384 -28.00 -19.35 20.65
N SER A 385 -29.11 -19.53 19.94
CA SER A 385 -30.36 -20.12 20.47
C SER A 385 -30.87 -21.22 19.55
N ARG A 386 -31.78 -22.06 20.04
CA ARG A 386 -32.49 -23.02 19.19
C ARG A 386 -33.54 -22.28 18.36
N PHE A 387 -33.56 -22.55 17.07
CA PHE A 387 -34.51 -21.95 16.13
C PHE A 387 -35.56 -22.99 15.72
N THR A 388 -36.84 -22.59 15.66
CA THR A 388 -37.91 -23.44 15.18
C THR A 388 -38.06 -23.31 13.68
N MET A 389 -37.75 -24.37 12.96
CA MET A 389 -37.81 -24.44 11.51
C MET A 389 -39.24 -24.33 10.99
N PRO A 390 -39.48 -24.03 9.70
CA PRO A 390 -40.81 -23.98 9.11
C PRO A 390 -41.60 -25.29 9.24
N ASP A 391 -40.94 -26.43 9.26
CA ASP A 391 -41.52 -27.77 9.43
C ASP A 391 -41.83 -28.11 10.90
N GLY A 392 -41.60 -27.21 11.84
CA GLY A 392 -41.80 -27.42 13.27
C GLY A 392 -40.62 -28.05 14.01
N SER A 393 -39.61 -28.54 13.31
CA SER A 393 -38.41 -29.09 13.91
C SER A 393 -37.56 -28.00 14.61
N LYS A 394 -36.71 -28.40 15.57
CA LYS A 394 -35.82 -27.45 16.26
C LYS A 394 -34.37 -27.71 15.85
N THR A 395 -33.66 -26.64 15.58
CA THR A 395 -32.21 -26.71 15.30
C THR A 395 -31.40 -26.95 16.58
N GLU A 396 -30.13 -27.31 16.42
CA GLU A 396 -29.13 -27.11 17.47
C GLU A 396 -28.96 -25.59 17.73
N LYS A 397 -28.20 -25.19 18.77
CA LYS A 397 -27.94 -23.78 19.04
C LYS A 397 -27.23 -23.13 17.85
N THR A 398 -27.89 -22.16 17.23
CA THR A 398 -27.41 -21.46 16.03
C THR A 398 -27.53 -19.94 16.22
N SER A 399 -26.83 -19.17 15.37
CA SER A 399 -27.03 -17.72 15.31
C SER A 399 -28.37 -17.41 14.65
N ILE A 400 -29.15 -16.55 15.27
CA ILE A 400 -30.43 -16.07 14.76
C ILE A 400 -30.23 -14.66 14.23
N TYR A 401 -30.81 -14.36 13.08
CA TYR A 401 -30.81 -13.04 12.45
C TYR A 401 -32.23 -12.49 12.47
N THR A 402 -32.36 -11.20 12.81
CA THR A 402 -33.65 -10.52 12.88
C THR A 402 -33.76 -9.54 11.74
N ARG A 403 -34.92 -9.45 11.10
CA ARG A 403 -35.21 -8.52 10.01
C ARG A 403 -34.99 -7.07 10.44
N PRO A 404 -34.41 -6.20 9.59
CA PRO A 404 -34.31 -4.78 9.88
C PRO A 404 -35.73 -4.17 10.03
N PRO A 405 -35.93 -3.19 10.92
CA PRO A 405 -37.19 -2.49 11.02
C PRO A 405 -37.53 -1.86 9.66
N GLN A 406 -38.70 -2.15 9.12
CA GLN A 406 -39.18 -1.48 7.90
C GLN A 406 -39.33 0.02 8.21
N ILE A 407 -38.53 0.85 7.55
CA ILE A 407 -38.77 2.30 7.57
C ILE A 407 -40.08 2.51 6.79
N ALA A 408 -41.15 2.84 7.49
CA ALA A 408 -42.42 3.23 6.86
C ALA A 408 -42.10 4.40 5.91
N THR A 409 -42.16 4.15 4.61
CA THR A 409 -42.22 5.22 3.61
C THR A 409 -43.54 5.95 3.83
N ASN A 410 -43.49 7.05 4.55
CA ASN A 410 -44.60 8.00 4.60
C ASN A 410 -44.75 8.58 3.16
N THR A 411 -45.50 7.90 2.35
CA THR A 411 -46.19 8.55 1.20
C THR A 411 -47.25 9.44 1.82
N ALA A 412 -46.95 10.73 1.93
CA ALA A 412 -47.99 11.73 2.19
C ALA A 412 -48.99 11.65 1.01
N PRO A 413 -50.30 11.60 1.28
CA PRO A 413 -51.28 11.79 0.21
C PRO A 413 -51.29 13.25 -0.23
N GLU A 414 -51.55 13.45 -1.49
CA GLU A 414 -51.63 14.65 -2.32
C GLU A 414 -52.04 15.98 -1.64
#